data_2270f42e8a2073b854c8a85e4a5e795a
#
_entry.id   2270f42e8a2073b854c8a85e4a5e795a
#
_cell.length_a   1.000
_cell.length_b   1.000
_cell.length_c   1.000
_cell.angle_alpha   90.00
_cell.angle_beta   90.00
_cell.angle_gamma   90.00
#
_symmetry.space_group_name_H-M   'P 1'
#
loop_
_entity.id
_entity.type
_entity.pdbx_description
1 polymer ?
#
loop_
_entity_poly.entity_id
_entity_poly.type
_entity_poly.pdbx_seq_one_letter_code
_entity_poly.pdbx_strand_id
1 'polypeptide(L)'
;MAKNNDKRAERMARSDRNVNRAITVLMAGVIAEFYLLMVNNYYVKGGVGQVLTMMTVLQVIDYIGCALFGAGLVVWLMRKKWTRFAPAAPWLLCIGFFFAVSSILMLKVYPQGTTMMCVIVPVVMLIGIVFLLYPREFSVQAVGLTASLMAMYLIPVSYT
;
A
#
# COMPACT_ATOMS: atom_id res chain seq x y z
N MET A 1 41.06 -4.84 17.85
CA MET A 1 39.91 -4.05 18.39
C MET A 1 39.21 -3.22 17.30
N ALA A 2 39.88 -2.57 16.35
CA ALA A 2 39.29 -1.75 15.30
C ALA A 2 38.22 -2.47 14.45
N LYS A 3 38.53 -3.69 13.95
CA LYS A 3 37.62 -4.47 13.10
C LYS A 3 36.26 -4.83 13.75
N ASN A 4 36.19 -4.83 15.08
CA ASN A 4 34.95 -5.12 15.82
C ASN A 4 34.08 -3.87 15.96
N ASN A 5 34.69 -2.69 16.01
CA ASN A 5 33.99 -1.41 16.05
C ASN A 5 33.37 -1.09 14.70
N ASP A 6 34.06 -1.39 13.58
CA ASP A 6 33.52 -1.18 12.22
C ASP A 6 32.28 -2.04 11.98
N LYS A 7 32.30 -3.31 12.39
CA LYS A 7 31.12 -4.21 12.28
C LYS A 7 29.93 -3.76 13.14
N ARG A 8 30.18 -3.14 14.29
CA ARG A 8 29.11 -2.56 15.12
C ARG A 8 28.54 -1.30 14.47
N ALA A 9 29.38 -0.43 13.95
CA ALA A 9 28.95 0.77 13.24
C ALA A 9 28.10 0.43 11.99
N GLU A 10 28.52 -0.56 11.20
CA GLU A 10 27.75 -1.04 10.04
C GLU A 10 26.38 -1.62 10.43
N ARG A 11 26.31 -2.39 11.54
CA ARG A 11 25.05 -2.93 12.04
C ARG A 11 24.10 -1.82 12.50
N MET A 12 24.59 -0.82 13.22
CA MET A 12 23.80 0.34 13.66
C MET A 12 23.28 1.11 12.45
N ALA A 13 24.15 1.44 11.49
CA ALA A 13 23.76 2.15 10.27
C ALA A 13 22.72 1.38 9.43
N ARG A 14 22.77 0.05 9.43
CA ARG A 14 21.77 -0.80 8.77
C ARG A 14 20.44 -0.81 9.53
N SER A 15 20.48 -0.86 10.86
CA SER A 15 19.30 -0.76 11.72
C SER A 15 18.59 0.58 11.53
N ASP A 16 19.32 1.70 11.58
CA ASP A 16 18.77 3.04 11.41
C ASP A 16 18.12 3.22 10.03
N ARG A 17 18.71 2.64 9.00
CA ARG A 17 18.15 2.66 7.64
C ARG A 17 16.84 1.89 7.55
N ASN A 18 16.73 0.75 8.23
CA ASN A 18 15.51 -0.05 8.26
C ASN A 18 14.41 0.66 9.06
N VAL A 19 14.75 1.26 10.18
CA VAL A 19 13.81 2.06 10.99
C VAL A 19 13.28 3.24 10.19
N ASN A 20 14.15 3.98 9.50
CA ASN A 20 13.72 5.11 8.67
C ASN A 20 12.79 4.67 7.51
N ARG A 21 13.06 3.52 6.90
CA ARG A 21 12.16 2.92 5.89
C ARG A 21 10.81 2.51 6.51
N ALA A 22 10.82 1.92 7.70
CA ALA A 22 9.59 1.53 8.39
C ALA A 22 8.73 2.76 8.72
N ILE A 23 9.34 3.86 9.18
CA ILE A 23 8.65 5.14 9.40
C ILE A 23 8.05 5.67 8.10
N THR A 24 8.78 5.61 6.99
CA THR A 24 8.26 6.04 5.66
C THR A 24 7.05 5.21 5.23
N VAL A 25 7.09 3.89 5.40
CA VAL A 25 5.96 2.99 5.10
C VAL A 25 4.77 3.31 5.99
N LEU A 26 5.00 3.54 7.28
CA LEU A 26 3.96 3.91 8.24
C LEU A 26 3.28 5.23 7.85
N MET A 27 4.05 6.27 7.54
CA MET A 27 3.50 7.55 7.11
C MET A 27 2.70 7.44 5.82
N ALA A 28 3.21 6.70 4.82
CA ALA A 28 2.49 6.45 3.57
C ALA A 28 1.18 5.68 3.82
N GLY A 29 1.20 4.68 4.71
CA GLY A 29 0.03 3.91 5.07
C GLY A 29 -1.03 4.75 5.78
N VAL A 30 -0.64 5.62 6.71
CA VAL A 30 -1.57 6.55 7.40
C VAL A 30 -2.26 7.47 6.40
N ILE A 31 -1.51 8.02 5.42
CA ILE A 31 -2.08 8.87 4.37
C ILE A 31 -3.07 8.07 3.51
N ALA A 32 -2.70 6.85 3.12
CA ALA A 32 -3.56 5.96 2.35
C ALA A 32 -4.85 5.62 3.11
N GLU A 33 -4.73 5.30 4.40
CA GLU A 33 -5.89 4.98 5.27
C GLU A 33 -6.81 6.19 5.45
N PHE A 34 -6.24 7.37 5.65
CA PHE A 34 -7.03 8.61 5.73
C PHE A 34 -7.83 8.85 4.44
N TYR A 35 -7.21 8.63 3.27
CA TYR A 35 -7.90 8.68 1.97
C TYR A 35 -9.07 7.68 1.92
N LEU A 36 -8.84 6.42 2.32
CA LEU A 36 -9.85 5.37 2.31
C LEU A 36 -11.02 5.68 3.25
N LEU A 37 -10.74 6.17 4.46
CA LEU A 37 -11.76 6.57 5.43
C LEU A 37 -12.59 7.76 4.91
N MET A 38 -11.95 8.71 4.25
CA MET A 38 -12.64 9.83 3.61
C MET A 38 -13.58 9.33 2.52
N VAL A 39 -13.10 8.45 1.64
CA VAL A 39 -13.95 7.83 0.61
C VAL A 39 -15.08 7.02 1.25
N ASN A 40 -14.82 6.22 2.26
CA ASN A 40 -15.84 5.44 2.96
C ASN A 40 -16.95 6.33 3.55
N ASN A 41 -16.59 7.46 4.12
CA ASN A 41 -17.55 8.38 4.71
C ASN A 41 -18.48 9.04 3.66
N TYR A 42 -17.92 9.44 2.53
CA TYR A 42 -18.69 10.12 1.46
C TYR A 42 -19.37 9.15 0.49
N TYR A 43 -18.79 7.98 0.24
CA TYR A 43 -19.25 7.03 -0.76
C TYR A 43 -20.23 5.99 -0.18
N VAL A 44 -19.97 5.49 1.04
CA VAL A 44 -20.82 4.45 1.67
C VAL A 44 -21.87 5.05 2.59
N LYS A 45 -21.53 6.09 3.35
CA LYS A 45 -22.42 6.73 4.33
C LYS A 45 -23.09 8.01 3.83
N GLY A 46 -22.72 8.50 2.66
CA GLY A 46 -23.21 9.73 2.08
C GLY A 46 -24.63 9.60 1.49
N GLY A 47 -25.28 10.74 1.27
CA GLY A 47 -26.54 10.82 0.55
C GLY A 47 -26.36 10.55 -0.96
N VAL A 48 -27.47 10.29 -1.67
CA VAL A 48 -27.46 9.92 -3.10
C VAL A 48 -26.64 10.86 -3.98
N GLY A 49 -26.75 12.18 -3.76
CA GLY A 49 -25.96 13.18 -4.52
C GLY A 49 -24.47 13.09 -4.25
N GLN A 50 -24.06 12.80 -3.01
CA GLN A 50 -22.66 12.65 -2.63
C GLN A 50 -22.06 11.35 -3.21
N VAL A 51 -22.83 10.27 -3.23
CA VAL A 51 -22.44 8.99 -3.84
C VAL A 51 -22.16 9.14 -5.33
N LEU A 52 -23.05 9.81 -6.07
CA LEU A 52 -22.87 10.06 -7.52
C LEU A 52 -21.62 10.90 -7.80
N THR A 53 -21.40 11.96 -7.02
CA THR A 53 -20.21 12.79 -7.16
C THR A 53 -18.95 11.99 -6.86
N MET A 54 -18.97 11.17 -5.80
CA MET A 54 -17.82 10.31 -5.44
C MET A 54 -17.55 9.22 -6.48
N MET A 55 -18.57 8.64 -7.10
CA MET A 55 -18.38 7.72 -8.25
C MET A 55 -17.58 8.37 -9.37
N THR A 56 -17.95 9.61 -9.76
CA THR A 56 -17.23 10.33 -10.79
C THR A 56 -15.79 10.63 -10.37
N VAL A 57 -15.56 11.06 -9.14
CA VAL A 57 -14.21 11.30 -8.59
C VAL A 57 -13.38 10.02 -8.60
N LEU A 58 -13.94 8.90 -8.17
CA LEU A 58 -13.24 7.60 -8.18
C LEU A 58 -12.88 7.14 -9.59
N GLN A 59 -13.75 7.38 -10.59
CA GLN A 59 -13.43 7.09 -11.99
C GLN A 59 -12.23 7.93 -12.48
N VAL A 60 -12.20 9.21 -12.14
CA VAL A 60 -11.05 10.08 -12.50
C VAL A 60 -9.77 9.60 -11.81
N ILE A 61 -9.85 9.24 -10.53
CA ILE A 61 -8.71 8.68 -9.79
C ILE A 61 -8.23 7.35 -10.40
N ASP A 62 -9.15 6.50 -10.88
CA ASP A 62 -8.82 5.26 -11.57
C ASP A 62 -8.02 5.51 -12.85
N TYR A 63 -8.47 6.43 -13.70
CA TYR A 63 -7.73 6.82 -14.91
C TYR A 63 -6.34 7.38 -14.59
N ILE A 64 -6.24 8.25 -13.57
CA ILE A 64 -4.94 8.79 -13.12
C ILE A 64 -4.05 7.66 -12.57
N GLY A 65 -4.60 6.76 -11.77
CA GLY A 65 -3.90 5.61 -11.21
C GLY A 65 -3.34 4.69 -12.31
N CYS A 66 -4.16 4.35 -13.31
CA CYS A 66 -3.76 3.55 -14.45
C CYS A 66 -2.67 4.25 -15.29
N ALA A 67 -2.79 5.57 -15.51
CA ALA A 67 -1.78 6.34 -16.22
C ALA A 67 -0.45 6.39 -15.49
N LEU A 68 -0.46 6.61 -14.16
CA LEU A 68 0.73 6.59 -13.31
C LEU A 68 1.39 5.21 -13.27
N PHE A 69 0.59 4.15 -13.18
CA PHE A 69 1.09 2.77 -13.22
C PHE A 69 1.74 2.45 -14.57
N GLY A 70 1.09 2.81 -15.68
CA GLY A 70 1.64 2.66 -17.02
C GLY A 70 2.94 3.44 -17.22
N ALA A 71 2.98 4.72 -16.78
CA ALA A 71 4.19 5.53 -16.82
C ALA A 71 5.32 4.89 -15.97
N GLY A 72 4.99 4.39 -14.77
CA GLY A 72 5.94 3.68 -13.91
C GLY A 72 6.53 2.43 -14.57
N LEU A 73 5.69 1.64 -15.27
CA LEU A 73 6.13 0.47 -16.04
C LEU A 73 7.08 0.88 -17.18
N VAL A 74 6.76 1.92 -17.94
CA VAL A 74 7.61 2.40 -19.03
C VAL A 74 8.98 2.85 -18.47
N VAL A 75 9.00 3.64 -17.40
CA VAL A 75 10.25 4.09 -16.75
C VAL A 75 11.04 2.89 -16.21
N TRP A 76 10.37 1.90 -15.64
CA TRP A 76 11.02 0.69 -15.12
C TRP A 76 11.64 -0.16 -16.24
N LEU A 77 10.96 -0.35 -17.37
CA LEU A 77 11.47 -1.05 -18.53
C LEU A 77 12.64 -0.31 -19.18
N MET A 78 12.53 1.03 -19.25
CA MET A 78 13.55 1.90 -19.86
C MET A 78 14.63 2.34 -18.86
N ARG A 79 14.72 1.77 -17.66
CA ARG A 79 15.65 2.20 -16.60
C ARG A 79 17.12 2.20 -17.01
N LYS A 80 17.50 1.34 -17.97
CA LYS A 80 18.87 1.32 -18.52
C LYS A 80 19.21 2.57 -19.36
N LYS A 81 18.19 3.15 -20.01
CA LYS A 81 18.33 4.34 -20.88
C LYS A 81 18.08 5.64 -20.08
N TRP A 82 17.20 5.58 -19.08
CA TRP A 82 16.76 6.74 -18.29
C TRP A 82 17.22 6.62 -16.83
N THR A 83 18.52 6.60 -16.64
CA THR A 83 19.15 6.45 -15.30
C THR A 83 18.71 7.53 -14.30
N ARG A 84 18.41 8.74 -14.78
CA ARG A 84 17.99 9.87 -13.94
C ARG A 84 16.61 9.65 -13.29
N PHE A 85 15.69 8.97 -13.96
CA PHE A 85 14.33 8.68 -13.47
C PHE A 85 14.17 7.28 -12.88
N ALA A 86 15.19 6.46 -12.98
CA ALA A 86 15.19 5.10 -12.45
C ALA A 86 14.77 4.98 -10.96
N PRO A 87 15.20 5.87 -10.04
CA PRO A 87 14.80 5.79 -8.64
C PRO A 87 13.33 6.15 -8.39
N ALA A 88 12.67 6.88 -9.30
CA ALA A 88 11.26 7.24 -9.18
C ALA A 88 10.32 6.11 -9.63
N ALA A 89 10.79 5.18 -10.47
CA ALA A 89 9.98 4.09 -11.03
C ALA A 89 9.24 3.26 -9.97
N PRO A 90 9.87 2.75 -8.90
CA PRO A 90 9.17 1.95 -7.89
C PRO A 90 8.09 2.74 -7.15
N TRP A 91 8.29 4.03 -6.91
CA TRP A 91 7.31 4.89 -6.29
C TRP A 91 6.08 5.12 -7.19
N LEU A 92 6.31 5.40 -8.47
CA LEU A 92 5.23 5.55 -9.46
C LEU A 92 4.43 4.27 -9.61
N LEU A 93 5.10 3.12 -9.64
CA LEU A 93 4.45 1.81 -9.71
C LEU A 93 3.59 1.54 -8.47
N CYS A 94 4.13 1.74 -7.27
CA CYS A 94 3.39 1.51 -6.02
C CYS A 94 2.18 2.44 -5.89
N ILE A 95 2.36 3.73 -6.13
CA ILE A 95 1.29 4.74 -6.03
C ILE A 95 0.22 4.49 -7.10
N GLY A 96 0.63 4.29 -8.36
CA GLY A 96 -0.29 4.02 -9.47
C GLY A 96 -1.07 2.73 -9.25
N PHE A 97 -0.40 1.66 -8.82
CA PHE A 97 -1.04 0.38 -8.49
C PHE A 97 -2.05 0.53 -7.35
N PHE A 98 -1.70 1.24 -6.28
CA PHE A 98 -2.60 1.47 -5.16
C PHE A 98 -3.87 2.20 -5.59
N PHE A 99 -3.75 3.32 -6.32
CA PHE A 99 -4.91 4.08 -6.79
C PHE A 99 -5.76 3.29 -7.79
N ALA A 100 -5.15 2.60 -8.75
CA ALA A 100 -5.88 1.80 -9.74
C ALA A 100 -6.65 0.65 -9.05
N VAL A 101 -5.99 -0.16 -8.22
CA VAL A 101 -6.63 -1.31 -7.56
C VAL A 101 -7.71 -0.85 -6.57
N SER A 102 -7.44 0.18 -5.76
CA SER A 102 -8.42 0.68 -4.79
C SER A 102 -9.67 1.22 -5.49
N SER A 103 -9.52 2.02 -6.55
CA SER A 103 -10.65 2.58 -7.29
C SER A 103 -11.48 1.51 -8.00
N ILE A 104 -10.83 0.55 -8.66
CA ILE A 104 -11.52 -0.58 -9.31
C ILE A 104 -12.32 -1.39 -8.29
N LEU A 105 -11.74 -1.74 -7.15
CA LEU A 105 -12.43 -2.51 -6.11
C LEU A 105 -13.62 -1.73 -5.54
N MET A 106 -13.46 -0.44 -5.27
CA MET A 106 -14.54 0.41 -4.77
C MET A 106 -15.69 0.55 -5.76
N LEU A 107 -15.38 0.68 -7.06
CA LEU A 107 -16.40 0.83 -8.10
C LEU A 107 -17.11 -0.49 -8.46
N LYS A 108 -16.39 -1.62 -8.43
CA LYS A 108 -16.93 -2.93 -8.85
C LYS A 108 -17.62 -3.68 -7.72
N VAL A 109 -17.17 -3.52 -6.48
CA VAL A 109 -17.65 -4.28 -5.30
C VAL A 109 -18.26 -3.33 -4.27
N TYR A 110 -19.14 -2.44 -4.72
CA TYR A 110 -19.87 -1.51 -3.84
C TYR A 110 -20.95 -2.23 -3.01
N PRO A 111 -21.14 -1.91 -1.73
CA PRO A 111 -20.36 -1.01 -0.84
C PRO A 111 -19.20 -1.73 -0.13
N GLN A 112 -19.10 -3.05 -0.25
CA GLN A 112 -18.17 -3.91 0.47
C GLN A 112 -16.70 -3.66 0.11
N GLY A 113 -16.42 -3.27 -1.14
CA GLY A 113 -15.06 -3.01 -1.62
C GLY A 113 -14.32 -1.93 -0.82
N THR A 114 -15.03 -0.88 -0.42
CA THR A 114 -14.46 0.19 0.40
C THR A 114 -14.12 -0.31 1.80
N THR A 115 -15.04 -1.05 2.43
CA THR A 115 -14.81 -1.64 3.76
C THR A 115 -13.67 -2.65 3.74
N MET A 116 -13.58 -3.48 2.70
CA MET A 116 -12.47 -4.42 2.51
C MET A 116 -11.12 -3.69 2.41
N MET A 117 -11.06 -2.59 1.64
CA MET A 117 -9.83 -1.82 1.50
C MET A 117 -9.38 -1.18 2.82
N CYS A 118 -10.29 -0.63 3.62
CA CYS A 118 -9.98 -0.10 4.95
C CYS A 118 -9.41 -1.15 5.92
N VAL A 119 -9.63 -2.45 5.67
CA VAL A 119 -9.05 -3.53 6.48
C VAL A 119 -7.74 -4.03 5.86
N ILE A 120 -7.70 -4.21 4.54
CA ILE A 120 -6.55 -4.78 3.83
C ILE A 120 -5.33 -3.86 3.92
N VAL A 121 -5.51 -2.55 3.74
CA VAL A 121 -4.38 -1.59 3.69
C VAL A 121 -3.60 -1.54 5.00
N PRO A 122 -4.20 -1.35 6.19
CA PRO A 122 -3.45 -1.35 7.44
C PRO A 122 -2.77 -2.70 7.72
N VAL A 123 -3.40 -3.82 7.34
CA VAL A 123 -2.79 -5.14 7.53
C VAL A 123 -1.56 -5.32 6.63
N VAL A 124 -1.64 -4.95 5.35
CA VAL A 124 -0.49 -5.01 4.43
C VAL A 124 0.62 -4.08 4.91
N MET A 125 0.28 -2.90 5.43
CA MET A 125 1.23 -1.96 6.01
C MET A 125 1.95 -2.56 7.23
N LEU A 126 1.22 -3.16 8.16
CA LEU A 126 1.80 -3.82 9.34
C LEU A 126 2.74 -4.97 8.93
N ILE A 127 2.33 -5.80 7.97
CA ILE A 127 3.18 -6.85 7.40
C ILE A 127 4.47 -6.25 6.83
N GLY A 128 4.36 -5.16 6.06
CA GLY A 128 5.52 -4.46 5.50
C GLY A 128 6.50 -3.96 6.55
N ILE A 129 5.98 -3.39 7.66
CA ILE A 129 6.80 -2.94 8.80
C ILE A 129 7.48 -4.13 9.49
N VAL A 130 6.76 -5.23 9.70
CA VAL A 130 7.31 -6.46 10.28
C VAL A 130 8.46 -6.99 9.41
N PHE A 131 8.30 -7.01 8.08
CA PHE A 131 9.36 -7.42 7.16
C PHE A 131 10.62 -6.54 7.21
N LEU A 132 10.45 -5.24 7.51
CA LEU A 132 11.57 -4.31 7.59
C LEU A 132 12.33 -4.39 8.92
N LEU A 133 11.62 -4.70 10.02
CA LEU A 133 12.17 -4.64 11.37
C LEU A 133 12.63 -6.02 11.90
N TYR A 134 11.97 -7.11 11.51
CA TYR A 134 12.20 -8.44 12.06
C TYR A 134 12.97 -9.37 11.12
N PRO A 135 13.63 -10.43 11.66
CA PRO A 135 14.30 -11.43 10.85
C PRO A 135 13.29 -12.20 9.99
N ARG A 136 13.79 -12.69 8.85
CA ARG A 136 12.98 -13.32 7.79
C ARG A 136 12.09 -14.47 8.28
N GLU A 137 12.56 -15.26 9.24
CA GLU A 137 11.82 -16.41 9.77
C GLU A 137 10.55 -15.98 10.50
N PHE A 138 10.63 -14.94 11.33
CA PHE A 138 9.48 -14.39 12.04
C PHE A 138 8.49 -13.73 11.08
N SER A 139 9.00 -13.05 10.05
CA SER A 139 8.17 -12.39 9.04
C SER A 139 7.30 -13.37 8.27
N VAL A 140 7.82 -14.55 7.91
CA VAL A 140 7.06 -15.61 7.20
C VAL A 140 5.91 -16.14 8.06
N GLN A 141 6.16 -16.37 9.35
CA GLN A 141 5.13 -16.83 10.29
C GLN A 141 4.04 -15.76 10.49
N ALA A 142 4.43 -14.49 10.64
CA ALA A 142 3.50 -13.38 10.78
C ALA A 142 2.60 -13.20 9.54
N VAL A 143 3.15 -13.37 8.34
CA VAL A 143 2.37 -13.36 7.08
C VAL A 143 1.39 -14.51 7.02
N GLY A 144 1.81 -15.72 7.38
CA GLY A 144 0.93 -16.90 7.38
C GLY A 144 -0.25 -16.71 8.34
N LEU A 145 -0.01 -16.18 9.54
CA LEU A 145 -1.05 -15.93 10.54
C LEU A 145 -2.01 -14.82 10.11
N THR A 146 -1.50 -13.71 9.59
CA THR A 146 -2.33 -12.61 9.09
C THR A 146 -3.12 -13.01 7.86
N ALA A 147 -2.56 -13.79 6.93
CA ALA A 147 -3.29 -14.30 5.77
C ALA A 147 -4.45 -15.22 6.19
N SER A 148 -4.24 -16.08 7.21
CA SER A 148 -5.29 -16.95 7.76
C SER A 148 -6.41 -16.15 8.41
N LEU A 149 -6.09 -15.13 9.20
CA LEU A 149 -7.07 -14.24 9.83
C LEU A 149 -7.87 -13.45 8.78
N MET A 150 -7.19 -12.94 7.74
CA MET A 150 -7.83 -12.25 6.63
C MET A 150 -8.78 -13.18 5.87
N ALA A 151 -8.38 -14.42 5.58
CA ALA A 151 -9.25 -15.40 4.94
C ALA A 151 -10.52 -15.66 5.77
N MET A 152 -10.39 -15.83 7.08
CA MET A 152 -11.52 -16.01 7.99
C MET A 152 -12.46 -14.81 8.04
N TYR A 153 -11.92 -13.59 7.88
CA TYR A 153 -12.73 -12.37 7.86
C TYR A 153 -13.44 -12.16 6.51
N LEU A 154 -12.75 -12.45 5.40
CA LEU A 154 -13.29 -12.21 4.05
C LEU A 154 -14.34 -13.24 3.62
N ILE A 155 -14.25 -14.48 4.09
CA ILE A 155 -15.20 -15.54 3.75
C ILE A 155 -16.63 -15.17 4.15
N PRO A 156 -16.98 -14.80 5.40
CA PRO A 156 -18.34 -14.43 5.77
C PRO A 156 -18.84 -13.15 5.07
N VAL A 157 -17.95 -12.20 4.77
CA VAL A 157 -18.30 -10.96 4.06
C VAL A 157 -18.66 -11.21 2.60
N SER A 158 -18.13 -12.28 2.00
CA SER A 158 -18.41 -12.67 0.61
C SER A 158 -19.76 -13.33 0.43
N TYR A 159 -20.41 -13.82 1.50
CA TYR A 159 -21.70 -14.54 1.45
C TYR A 159 -22.90 -13.72 1.92
N THR A 160 -22.68 -12.47 2.35
CA THR A 160 -23.76 -11.56 2.77
C THR A 160 -24.01 -10.50 1.71
#